data_2932cc2dfed1f2ea8dd50e6129e82422
#
_entry.id   2932cc2dfed1f2ea8dd50e6129e82422
#
_cell.length_a   1.000
_cell.length_b   1.000
_cell.length_c   1.000
_cell.angle_alpha   90.00
_cell.angle_beta   90.00
_cell.angle_gamma   90.00
#
_symmetry.space_group_name_H-M   'P 1'
#
loop_
_entity.id
_entity.type
_entity.pdbx_description
1 polymer ?
#
loop_
_entity_poly.entity_id
_entity_poly.type
_entity_poly.pdbx_seq_one_letter_code
_entity_poly.pdbx_strand_id
1 'polypeptide(L)'
;MKIYDREGFPNPIRVRAVVAAKGLESQIEWASVDLIAAEHKQPPFLAKNPSGVVPVLELDYGTFISESTAITEYLDNLDGNPILTGTTPLERAIVLMMQHRTEAYVIEPVGIFFHYGTPGWGTELPKYKAPEWKARGEWARREADKAQEGMRYFDKLLAERPFVKGEMFTMPDITLFAGLYFARAVNLIPEGLPALMAWHARVSELPAIKDRTGQNLLPEDLARIGQS
;
A
#
# COMPACT_ATOMS: atom_id res chain seq x y z
N MET A 1 -15.84 13.70 4.13
CA MET A 1 -15.54 12.28 3.75
C MET A 1 -14.88 11.55 4.92
N LYS A 2 -15.05 10.23 5.05
CA LYS A 2 -14.42 9.40 6.10
C LYS A 2 -13.60 8.27 5.48
N ILE A 3 -12.39 8.01 6.02
CA ILE A 3 -11.56 6.89 5.59
C ILE A 3 -11.35 5.95 6.77
N TYR A 4 -11.77 4.70 6.58
CA TYR A 4 -11.50 3.58 7.50
C TYR A 4 -10.15 2.99 7.13
N ASP A 5 -9.20 3.05 8.07
CA ASP A 5 -7.83 2.57 7.84
C ASP A 5 -7.14 2.06 9.11
N ARG A 6 -5.89 1.69 9.01
CA ARG A 6 -4.98 1.46 10.13
C ARG A 6 -3.62 2.04 9.80
N GLU A 7 -3.10 2.89 10.68
CA GLU A 7 -1.82 3.57 10.49
C GLU A 7 -0.66 2.60 10.34
N GLY A 8 0.30 2.95 9.50
CA GLY A 8 1.52 2.19 9.26
C GLY A 8 1.35 0.94 8.39
N PHE A 9 0.13 0.57 8.00
CA PHE A 9 -0.08 -0.53 7.07
C PHE A 9 0.04 -0.08 5.60
N PRO A 10 0.55 -0.94 4.69
CA PRO A 10 0.98 -0.51 3.35
C PRO A 10 -0.14 0.11 2.49
N ASN A 11 -1.33 -0.47 2.46
CA ASN A 11 -2.43 0.08 1.68
C ASN A 11 -2.99 1.40 2.27
N PRO A 12 -3.20 1.55 3.59
CA PRO A 12 -3.41 2.84 4.24
C PRO A 12 -2.36 3.89 3.90
N ILE A 13 -1.06 3.57 3.95
CA ILE A 13 0.03 4.49 3.56
C ILE A 13 -0.21 5.08 2.17
N ARG A 14 -0.67 4.30 1.21
CA ARG A 14 -0.96 4.75 -0.16
C ARG A 14 -1.99 5.87 -0.17
N VAL A 15 -3.13 5.66 0.49
CA VAL A 15 -4.22 6.64 0.51
C VAL A 15 -3.85 7.88 1.33
N ARG A 16 -3.14 7.72 2.44
CA ARG A 16 -2.62 8.85 3.23
C ARG A 16 -1.67 9.74 2.42
N ALA A 17 -0.81 9.14 1.60
CA ALA A 17 0.06 9.88 0.69
C ALA A 17 -0.73 10.66 -0.38
N VAL A 18 -1.83 10.11 -0.89
CA VAL A 18 -2.71 10.81 -1.83
C VAL A 18 -3.43 11.97 -1.16
N VAL A 19 -3.96 11.78 0.04
CA VAL A 19 -4.60 12.85 0.82
C VAL A 19 -3.62 14.01 1.04
N ALA A 20 -2.37 13.70 1.42
CA ALA A 20 -1.32 14.71 1.60
C ALA A 20 -0.92 15.39 0.27
N ALA A 21 -0.77 14.62 -0.82
CA ALA A 21 -0.42 15.18 -2.13
C ALA A 21 -1.48 16.15 -2.67
N LYS A 22 -2.75 15.91 -2.32
CA LYS A 22 -3.89 16.72 -2.75
C LYS A 22 -4.30 17.80 -1.74
N GLY A 23 -3.65 17.88 -0.57
CA GLY A 23 -4.01 18.85 0.48
C GLY A 23 -5.43 18.63 1.03
N LEU A 24 -5.86 17.38 1.14
CA LEU A 24 -7.23 17.04 1.54
C LEU A 24 -7.37 16.71 3.04
N GLU A 25 -6.32 16.85 3.85
CA GLU A 25 -6.27 16.43 5.25
C GLU A 25 -7.44 16.99 6.08
N SER A 26 -7.80 18.25 5.87
CA SER A 26 -8.91 18.89 6.59
C SER A 26 -10.29 18.40 6.18
N GLN A 27 -10.41 17.67 5.06
CA GLN A 27 -11.66 17.13 4.53
C GLN A 27 -11.87 15.65 4.90
N ILE A 28 -10.87 15.01 5.52
CA ILE A 28 -10.89 13.59 5.84
C ILE A 28 -11.01 13.38 7.34
N GLU A 29 -12.04 12.64 7.74
CA GLU A 29 -12.16 12.01 9.05
C GLU A 29 -11.52 10.62 8.99
N TRP A 30 -10.53 10.37 9.83
CA TRP A 30 -9.88 9.05 9.92
C TRP A 30 -10.58 8.18 10.97
N ALA A 31 -11.03 6.98 10.58
CA ALA A 31 -11.60 5.98 11.45
C ALA A 31 -10.67 4.77 11.54
N SER A 32 -10.05 4.58 12.70
CA SER A 32 -9.14 3.47 12.92
C SER A 32 -9.89 2.14 12.97
N VAL A 33 -9.37 1.10 12.32
CA VAL A 33 -9.90 -0.27 12.27
C VAL A 33 -8.88 -1.22 12.88
N ASP A 34 -9.25 -1.95 13.92
CA ASP A 34 -8.35 -2.92 14.57
C ASP A 34 -8.17 -4.18 13.71
N LEU A 35 -7.09 -4.18 12.90
CA LEU A 35 -6.79 -5.28 12.01
C LEU A 35 -6.33 -6.54 12.77
N ILE A 36 -5.69 -6.37 13.92
CA ILE A 36 -5.17 -7.48 14.72
C ILE A 36 -6.31 -8.19 15.43
N ALA A 37 -7.33 -7.44 15.91
CA ALA A 37 -8.57 -8.02 16.42
C ALA A 37 -9.49 -8.54 15.30
N ALA A 38 -9.10 -8.43 14.04
CA ALA A 38 -9.90 -8.81 12.88
C ALA A 38 -11.25 -8.05 12.78
N GLU A 39 -11.31 -6.79 13.22
CA GLU A 39 -12.50 -5.94 13.12
C GLU A 39 -12.96 -5.82 11.65
N HIS A 40 -12.01 -5.72 10.71
CA HIS A 40 -12.27 -5.68 9.26
C HIS A 40 -12.95 -6.96 8.71
N LYS A 41 -13.07 -8.03 9.51
CA LYS A 41 -13.76 -9.28 9.16
C LYS A 41 -15.11 -9.44 9.85
N GLN A 42 -15.53 -8.44 10.62
CA GLN A 42 -16.82 -8.45 11.30
C GLN A 42 -17.95 -7.89 10.41
N PRO A 43 -19.20 -8.33 10.61
CA PRO A 43 -20.33 -7.89 9.80
C PRO A 43 -20.49 -6.37 9.62
N PRO A 44 -20.27 -5.52 10.65
CA PRO A 44 -20.39 -4.06 10.47
C PRO A 44 -19.39 -3.48 9.48
N PHE A 45 -18.18 -4.04 9.38
CA PHE A 45 -17.19 -3.61 8.40
C PHE A 45 -17.43 -4.26 7.03
N LEU A 46 -17.81 -5.55 7.00
CA LEU A 46 -18.11 -6.27 5.76
C LEU A 46 -19.30 -5.66 4.99
N ALA A 47 -20.22 -4.98 5.68
CA ALA A 47 -21.28 -4.21 5.06
C ALA A 47 -20.76 -2.98 4.28
N LYS A 48 -19.58 -2.44 4.65
CA LYS A 48 -18.91 -1.31 3.97
C LYS A 48 -18.03 -1.82 2.83
N ASN A 49 -17.29 -2.89 3.09
CA ASN A 49 -16.40 -3.53 2.13
C ASN A 49 -16.46 -5.06 2.27
N PRO A 50 -17.15 -5.77 1.36
CA PRO A 50 -17.26 -7.23 1.41
C PRO A 50 -15.91 -7.96 1.33
N SER A 51 -14.88 -7.35 0.74
CA SER A 51 -13.52 -7.91 0.71
C SER A 51 -12.87 -7.93 2.10
N GLY A 52 -13.40 -7.14 3.05
CA GLY A 52 -12.90 -7.08 4.42
C GLY A 52 -11.43 -6.66 4.46
N VAL A 53 -11.07 -5.61 3.76
CA VAL A 53 -9.72 -5.01 3.73
C VAL A 53 -9.80 -3.49 3.90
N VAL A 54 -8.74 -2.89 4.39
CA VAL A 54 -8.58 -1.44 4.49
C VAL A 54 -7.56 -0.97 3.44
N PRO A 55 -7.64 0.30 2.99
CA PRO A 55 -8.59 1.35 3.38
C PRO A 55 -9.95 1.26 2.69
N VAL A 56 -10.94 1.96 3.25
CA VAL A 56 -12.26 2.19 2.63
C VAL A 56 -12.61 3.66 2.77
N LEU A 57 -12.99 4.30 1.67
CA LEU A 57 -13.49 5.67 1.65
C LEU A 57 -15.02 5.65 1.70
N GLU A 58 -15.60 6.37 2.67
CA GLU A 58 -17.03 6.66 2.77
C GLU A 58 -17.28 8.11 2.36
N LEU A 59 -18.15 8.29 1.40
CA LEU A 59 -18.59 9.61 0.93
C LEU A 59 -19.79 10.12 1.75
N ASP A 60 -19.97 11.44 1.80
CA ASP A 60 -20.99 12.10 2.64
C ASP A 60 -22.43 11.64 2.31
N TYR A 61 -22.66 11.11 1.11
CA TYR A 61 -23.95 10.55 0.69
C TYR A 61 -24.04 9.01 0.84
N GLY A 62 -23.14 8.40 1.62
CA GLY A 62 -23.20 6.99 2.03
C GLY A 62 -22.66 5.97 1.02
N THR A 63 -21.97 6.40 -0.06
CA THR A 63 -21.29 5.50 -0.97
C THR A 63 -19.92 5.10 -0.39
N PHE A 64 -19.60 3.81 -0.49
CA PHE A 64 -18.28 3.26 -0.12
C PHE A 64 -17.45 2.97 -1.36
N ILE A 65 -16.18 3.39 -1.34
CA ILE A 65 -15.17 3.05 -2.35
C ILE A 65 -14.06 2.27 -1.63
N SER A 66 -13.82 1.06 -2.08
CA SER A 66 -12.69 0.24 -1.64
C SER A 66 -11.62 0.18 -2.73
N GLU A 67 -10.49 -0.50 -2.47
CA GLU A 67 -9.29 -0.59 -3.29
C GLU A 67 -8.51 0.73 -3.36
N SER A 68 -7.26 0.71 -2.89
CA SER A 68 -6.42 1.91 -2.80
C SER A 68 -6.27 2.64 -4.13
N THR A 69 -6.22 1.89 -5.24
CA THR A 69 -6.14 2.46 -6.60
C THR A 69 -7.42 3.21 -6.98
N ALA A 70 -8.61 2.65 -6.66
CA ALA A 70 -9.89 3.32 -6.92
C ALA A 70 -10.08 4.54 -6.03
N ILE A 71 -9.69 4.46 -4.76
CA ILE A 71 -9.72 5.61 -3.83
C ILE A 71 -8.78 6.71 -4.32
N THR A 72 -7.57 6.36 -4.79
CA THR A 72 -6.63 7.31 -5.37
C THR A 72 -7.21 8.00 -6.60
N GLU A 73 -7.81 7.23 -7.50
CA GLU A 73 -8.45 7.78 -8.71
C GLU A 73 -9.56 8.78 -8.35
N TYR A 74 -10.38 8.47 -7.36
CA TYR A 74 -11.43 9.37 -6.90
C TYR A 74 -10.87 10.66 -6.28
N LEU A 75 -9.95 10.53 -5.31
CA LEU A 75 -9.41 11.67 -4.57
C LEU A 75 -8.56 12.60 -5.46
N ASP A 76 -7.78 12.03 -6.37
CA ASP A 76 -6.92 12.81 -7.27
C ASP A 76 -7.73 13.62 -8.29
N ASN A 77 -8.89 13.12 -8.69
CA ASN A 77 -9.76 13.79 -9.66
C ASN A 77 -10.85 14.67 -9.04
N LEU A 78 -10.92 14.79 -7.71
CA LEU A 78 -12.02 15.47 -7.01
C LEU A 78 -12.14 16.96 -7.36
N ASP A 79 -11.02 17.62 -7.59
CA ASP A 79 -10.91 19.04 -7.95
C ASP A 79 -10.80 19.29 -9.47
N GLY A 80 -10.85 18.23 -10.28
CA GLY A 80 -10.66 18.30 -11.73
C GLY A 80 -9.22 18.52 -12.19
N ASN A 81 -8.24 18.53 -11.28
CA ASN A 81 -6.81 18.71 -11.56
C ASN A 81 -5.99 17.51 -11.10
N PRO A 82 -6.06 16.37 -11.78
CA PRO A 82 -5.30 15.19 -11.40
C PRO A 82 -3.78 15.42 -11.54
N ILE A 83 -3.04 15.05 -10.51
CA ILE A 83 -1.56 15.13 -10.48
C ILE A 83 -0.89 13.75 -10.35
N LEU A 84 -1.65 12.72 -9.96
CA LEU A 84 -1.16 11.37 -9.69
C LEU A 84 -1.63 10.33 -10.70
N THR A 85 -2.79 10.55 -11.33
CA THR A 85 -3.48 9.55 -12.18
C THR A 85 -3.40 9.86 -13.68
N GLY A 86 -2.87 11.06 -14.04
CA GLY A 86 -2.70 11.49 -15.42
C GLY A 86 -3.91 12.29 -15.95
N THR A 87 -3.63 13.23 -16.85
CA THR A 87 -4.60 14.22 -17.39
C THR A 87 -5.16 13.81 -18.74
N THR A 88 -4.39 13.09 -19.56
CA THR A 88 -4.81 12.62 -20.88
C THR A 88 -5.14 11.12 -20.87
N PRO A 89 -5.91 10.61 -21.84
CA PRO A 89 -6.16 9.18 -21.94
C PRO A 89 -4.88 8.33 -22.01
N LEU A 90 -3.85 8.79 -22.70
CA LEU A 90 -2.57 8.09 -22.79
C LEU A 90 -1.82 8.09 -21.46
N GLU A 91 -1.76 9.23 -20.78
CA GLU A 91 -1.13 9.34 -19.46
C GLU A 91 -1.81 8.43 -18.43
N ARG A 92 -3.14 8.46 -18.37
CA ARG A 92 -3.94 7.59 -17.50
C ARG A 92 -3.67 6.11 -17.78
N ALA A 93 -3.63 5.72 -19.06
CA ALA A 93 -3.33 4.34 -19.44
C ALA A 93 -1.92 3.91 -19.00
N ILE A 94 -0.91 4.78 -19.16
CA ILE A 94 0.46 4.51 -18.71
C ILE A 94 0.52 4.42 -17.17
N VAL A 95 -0.11 5.34 -16.46
CA VAL A 95 -0.16 5.31 -14.98
C VAL A 95 -0.82 4.02 -14.50
N LEU A 96 -1.98 3.64 -15.04
CA LEU A 96 -2.69 2.41 -14.67
C LEU A 96 -1.89 1.16 -15.00
N MET A 97 -1.22 1.11 -16.16
CA MET A 97 -0.33 0.01 -16.53
C MET A 97 0.80 -0.16 -15.51
N MET A 98 1.46 0.95 -15.13
CA MET A 98 2.56 0.91 -14.17
C MET A 98 2.05 0.64 -12.74
N GLN A 99 0.87 1.15 -12.41
CA GLN A 99 0.19 0.85 -11.15
C GLN A 99 -0.06 -0.65 -10.99
N HIS A 100 -0.65 -1.28 -12.00
CA HIS A 100 -0.89 -2.72 -12.00
C HIS A 100 0.42 -3.53 -11.88
N ARG A 101 1.49 -3.12 -12.58
CA ARG A 101 2.80 -3.77 -12.45
C ARG A 101 3.36 -3.64 -11.04
N THR A 102 3.23 -2.47 -10.43
CA THR A 102 3.72 -2.24 -9.06
C THR A 102 2.95 -3.09 -8.05
N GLU A 103 1.63 -3.18 -8.21
CA GLU A 103 0.79 -4.05 -7.39
C GLU A 103 1.19 -5.51 -7.56
N ALA A 104 1.14 -6.03 -8.78
CA ALA A 104 1.36 -7.45 -9.06
C ALA A 104 2.81 -7.92 -8.83
N TYR A 105 3.80 -7.03 -8.94
CA TYR A 105 5.22 -7.42 -8.84
C TYR A 105 5.82 -7.16 -7.45
N VAL A 106 5.25 -6.25 -6.67
CA VAL A 106 5.84 -5.88 -5.39
C VAL A 106 4.84 -6.00 -4.24
N ILE A 107 3.82 -5.13 -4.16
CA ILE A 107 3.03 -5.02 -2.92
C ILE A 107 2.19 -6.26 -2.62
N GLU A 108 1.55 -6.87 -3.62
CA GLU A 108 0.76 -8.09 -3.44
C GLU A 108 1.63 -9.29 -3.06
N PRO A 109 2.74 -9.59 -3.77
CA PRO A 109 3.64 -10.67 -3.38
C PRO A 109 4.25 -10.50 -1.99
N VAL A 110 4.63 -9.28 -1.60
CA VAL A 110 5.10 -8.97 -0.25
C VAL A 110 4.01 -9.24 0.78
N GLY A 111 2.77 -8.82 0.50
CA GLY A 111 1.62 -9.08 1.36
C GLY A 111 1.34 -10.57 1.56
N ILE A 112 1.43 -11.36 0.49
CA ILE A 112 1.27 -12.82 0.56
C ILE A 112 2.39 -13.45 1.40
N PHE A 113 3.63 -13.04 1.17
CA PHE A 113 4.76 -13.51 1.98
C PHE A 113 4.60 -13.14 3.46
N PHE A 114 4.18 -11.92 3.75
CA PHE A 114 3.89 -11.50 5.13
C PHE A 114 2.88 -12.41 5.81
N HIS A 115 1.76 -12.68 5.15
CA HIS A 115 0.66 -13.44 5.75
C HIS A 115 0.95 -14.94 5.92
N TYR A 116 1.76 -15.52 5.05
CA TYR A 116 1.91 -16.99 4.98
C TYR A 116 3.35 -17.48 5.13
N GLY A 117 4.33 -16.61 5.02
CA GLY A 117 5.74 -16.96 5.04
C GLY A 117 6.56 -16.35 6.18
N THR A 118 6.03 -15.34 6.89
CA THR A 118 6.78 -14.63 7.92
C THR A 118 6.40 -15.13 9.32
N PRO A 119 7.28 -15.86 10.01
CA PRO A 119 7.02 -16.32 11.38
C PRO A 119 6.84 -15.14 12.35
N GLY A 120 5.88 -15.25 13.24
CA GLY A 120 5.64 -14.27 14.30
C GLY A 120 4.90 -13.00 13.85
N TRP A 121 4.73 -12.79 12.55
CA TRP A 121 4.00 -11.66 12.00
C TRP A 121 2.64 -12.06 11.42
N GLY A 122 2.52 -12.02 10.08
CA GLY A 122 1.26 -12.29 9.41
C GLY A 122 0.65 -13.64 9.75
N THR A 123 1.47 -14.68 9.89
CA THR A 123 1.03 -16.02 10.28
C THR A 123 0.48 -16.11 11.71
N GLU A 124 0.81 -15.17 12.56
CA GLU A 124 0.30 -15.11 13.94
C GLU A 124 -1.04 -14.37 14.07
N LEU A 125 -1.48 -13.66 13.05
CA LEU A 125 -2.79 -13.03 13.04
C LEU A 125 -3.90 -14.09 13.15
N PRO A 126 -4.94 -13.87 13.97
CA PRO A 126 -5.98 -14.90 14.25
C PRO A 126 -6.58 -15.56 13.02
N LYS A 127 -6.81 -14.79 11.95
CA LYS A 127 -7.34 -15.29 10.69
C LYS A 127 -6.45 -16.34 10.04
N TYR A 128 -5.13 -16.24 10.15
CA TYR A 128 -4.15 -17.06 9.46
C TYR A 128 -3.66 -18.25 10.28
N LYS A 129 -4.18 -18.43 11.51
CA LYS A 129 -3.88 -19.60 12.36
C LYS A 129 -4.72 -20.83 11.99
N ALA A 130 -5.74 -20.69 11.16
CA ALA A 130 -6.57 -21.79 10.72
C ALA A 130 -5.75 -22.82 9.92
N PRO A 131 -6.04 -24.15 10.07
CA PRO A 131 -5.24 -25.23 9.47
C PRO A 131 -5.09 -25.12 7.95
N GLU A 132 -6.11 -24.66 7.24
CA GLU A 132 -6.11 -24.48 5.79
C GLU A 132 -5.07 -23.46 5.29
N TRP A 133 -4.57 -22.59 6.16
CA TRP A 133 -3.57 -21.59 5.82
C TRP A 133 -2.13 -22.07 6.04
N LYS A 134 -1.93 -23.10 6.89
CA LYS A 134 -0.60 -23.63 7.23
C LYS A 134 0.15 -24.24 6.04
N ALA A 135 -0.56 -24.80 5.06
CA ALA A 135 0.02 -25.43 3.87
C ALA A 135 0.54 -24.43 2.82
N ARG A 136 0.41 -23.12 3.03
CA ARG A 136 0.72 -22.10 2.02
C ARG A 136 2.15 -21.53 2.09
N GLY A 137 3.01 -22.04 2.95
CA GLY A 137 4.38 -21.58 3.09
C GLY A 137 5.23 -21.69 1.82
N GLU A 138 5.01 -22.73 1.00
CA GLU A 138 5.69 -22.85 -0.30
C GLU A 138 5.22 -21.79 -1.30
N TRP A 139 3.93 -21.52 -1.36
CA TRP A 139 3.40 -20.43 -2.16
C TRP A 139 3.95 -19.08 -1.70
N ALA A 140 3.98 -18.82 -0.40
CA ALA A 140 4.56 -17.60 0.15
C ALA A 140 6.03 -17.41 -0.26
N ARG A 141 6.84 -18.48 -0.27
CA ARG A 141 8.23 -18.40 -0.74
C ARG A 141 8.32 -18.03 -2.22
N ARG A 142 7.48 -18.60 -3.08
CA ARG A 142 7.43 -18.23 -4.52
C ARG A 142 7.02 -16.78 -4.71
N GLU A 143 6.10 -16.28 -3.90
CA GLU A 143 5.71 -14.86 -3.93
C GLU A 143 6.84 -13.96 -3.41
N ALA A 144 7.65 -14.40 -2.44
CA ALA A 144 8.85 -13.71 -2.02
C ALA A 144 9.85 -13.56 -3.17
N ASP A 145 10.13 -14.65 -3.92
CA ASP A 145 11.00 -14.63 -5.09
C ASP A 145 10.47 -13.66 -6.17
N LYS A 146 9.16 -13.72 -6.43
CA LYS A 146 8.48 -12.81 -7.37
C LYS A 146 8.60 -11.34 -6.94
N ALA A 147 8.45 -11.03 -5.64
CA ALA A 147 8.63 -9.69 -5.12
C ALA A 147 10.07 -9.18 -5.34
N GLN A 148 11.06 -10.03 -5.08
CA GLN A 148 12.46 -9.69 -5.30
C GLN A 148 12.78 -9.46 -6.79
N GLU A 149 12.24 -10.27 -7.69
CA GLU A 149 12.34 -10.05 -9.15
C GLU A 149 11.66 -8.75 -9.57
N GLY A 150 10.50 -8.46 -9.01
CA GLY A 150 9.79 -7.20 -9.19
C GLY A 150 10.63 -5.99 -8.76
N MET A 151 11.30 -6.06 -7.61
CA MET A 151 12.21 -5.01 -7.15
C MET A 151 13.41 -4.84 -8.11
N ARG A 152 13.98 -5.92 -8.64
CA ARG A 152 15.04 -5.85 -9.66
C ARG A 152 14.55 -5.24 -10.98
N TYR A 153 13.29 -5.51 -11.38
CA TYR A 153 12.66 -4.87 -12.52
C TYR A 153 12.57 -3.34 -12.31
N PHE A 154 12.11 -2.90 -11.14
CA PHE A 154 12.02 -1.46 -10.85
C PHE A 154 13.38 -0.81 -10.68
N ASP A 155 14.40 -1.50 -10.16
CA ASP A 155 15.77 -0.99 -10.11
C ASP A 155 16.29 -0.64 -11.50
N LYS A 156 16.17 -1.57 -12.46
CA LYS A 156 16.56 -1.33 -13.86
C LYS A 156 15.78 -0.17 -14.48
N LEU A 157 14.47 -0.12 -14.26
CA LEU A 157 13.60 0.91 -14.78
C LEU A 157 13.98 2.30 -14.24
N LEU A 158 14.28 2.39 -12.95
CA LEU A 158 14.61 3.65 -12.26
C LEU A 158 16.06 4.09 -12.46
N ALA A 159 16.91 3.27 -13.02
CA ALA A 159 18.22 3.68 -13.49
C ALA A 159 18.15 4.64 -14.71
N GLU A 160 17.05 4.59 -15.46
CA GLU A 160 16.86 5.37 -16.69
C GLU A 160 15.91 6.55 -16.53
N ARG A 161 15.21 6.67 -15.40
CA ARG A 161 14.19 7.69 -15.17
C ARG A 161 14.00 8.01 -13.68
N PRO A 162 13.58 9.24 -13.36
CA PRO A 162 13.45 9.65 -11.96
C PRO A 162 12.28 9.00 -11.22
N PHE A 163 11.17 8.66 -11.89
CA PHE A 163 9.98 8.07 -11.30
C PHE A 163 9.42 6.91 -12.14
N VAL A 164 8.53 6.12 -11.56
CA VAL A 164 8.00 4.88 -12.17
C VAL A 164 7.33 5.13 -13.54
N LYS A 165 6.57 6.22 -13.70
CA LYS A 165 5.98 6.60 -14.99
C LYS A 165 7.01 7.25 -15.92
N GLY A 166 8.01 7.96 -15.41
CA GLY A 166 8.97 8.78 -16.16
C GLY A 166 9.40 10.00 -15.35
N GLU A 167 9.08 11.22 -15.83
CA GLU A 167 9.55 12.48 -15.24
C GLU A 167 8.75 12.93 -14.00
N MET A 168 7.56 12.41 -13.77
CA MET A 168 6.65 12.89 -12.72
C MET A 168 6.35 11.81 -11.69
N PHE A 169 6.32 12.22 -10.42
CA PHE A 169 5.79 11.44 -9.32
C PHE A 169 4.29 11.18 -9.53
N THR A 170 3.88 9.92 -9.45
CA THR A 170 2.51 9.48 -9.76
C THR A 170 2.08 8.32 -8.85
N MET A 171 0.83 7.89 -8.95
CA MET A 171 0.24 6.82 -8.14
C MET A 171 1.12 5.55 -8.04
N PRO A 172 1.73 5.01 -9.11
CA PRO A 172 2.61 3.84 -8.99
C PRO A 172 3.87 4.09 -8.13
N ASP A 173 4.37 5.32 -8.02
CA ASP A 173 5.46 5.64 -7.10
C ASP A 173 5.02 5.51 -5.64
N ILE A 174 3.83 5.98 -5.30
CA ILE A 174 3.24 5.83 -3.96
C ILE A 174 3.09 4.34 -3.62
N THR A 175 2.63 3.53 -4.58
CA THR A 175 2.42 2.10 -4.39
C THR A 175 3.75 1.35 -4.23
N LEU A 176 4.76 1.70 -5.05
CA LEU A 176 6.10 1.11 -4.92
C LEU A 176 6.74 1.48 -3.57
N PHE A 177 6.59 2.74 -3.14
CA PHE A 177 7.08 3.19 -1.83
C PHE A 177 6.45 2.37 -0.69
N ALA A 178 5.12 2.21 -0.69
CA ALA A 178 4.40 1.41 0.31
C ALA A 178 4.81 -0.07 0.26
N GLY A 179 5.04 -0.61 -0.93
CA GLY A 179 5.53 -1.97 -1.14
C GLY A 179 6.93 -2.19 -0.56
N LEU A 180 7.85 -1.24 -0.77
CA LEU A 180 9.21 -1.30 -0.20
C LEU A 180 9.21 -1.10 1.32
N TYR A 181 8.36 -0.20 1.84
CA TYR A 181 8.18 -0.04 3.28
C TYR A 181 7.80 -1.39 3.92
N PHE A 182 6.85 -2.10 3.31
CA PHE A 182 6.41 -3.40 3.76
C PHE A 182 7.47 -4.49 3.57
N ALA A 183 8.14 -4.54 2.42
CA ALA A 183 9.23 -5.48 2.15
C ALA A 183 10.39 -5.35 3.13
N ARG A 184 10.71 -4.11 3.56
CA ARG A 184 11.72 -3.85 4.59
C ARG A 184 11.33 -4.44 5.94
N ALA A 185 10.07 -4.30 6.34
CA ALA A 185 9.57 -4.83 7.61
C ALA A 185 9.67 -6.36 7.70
N VAL A 186 9.66 -7.07 6.56
CA VAL A 186 9.80 -8.53 6.49
C VAL A 186 11.14 -9.01 5.95
N ASN A 187 12.15 -8.13 5.89
CA ASN A 187 13.52 -8.42 5.42
C ASN A 187 13.55 -9.06 4.01
N LEU A 188 12.73 -8.57 3.10
CA LEU A 188 12.57 -9.15 1.76
C LEU A 188 13.31 -8.36 0.65
N ILE A 189 13.87 -7.19 0.96
CA ILE A 189 14.58 -6.37 -0.03
C ILE A 189 15.92 -7.03 -0.35
N PRO A 190 16.19 -7.43 -1.61
CA PRO A 190 17.47 -8.00 -1.98
C PRO A 190 18.57 -6.94 -2.01
N GLU A 191 19.82 -7.38 -1.91
CA GLU A 191 20.98 -6.51 -2.12
C GLU A 191 21.14 -6.12 -3.60
N GLY A 192 21.91 -5.05 -3.86
CA GLY A 192 22.32 -4.66 -5.21
C GLY A 192 21.25 -3.94 -6.02
N LEU A 193 20.43 -3.10 -5.38
CA LEU A 193 19.39 -2.29 -6.01
C LEU A 193 19.68 -0.77 -5.88
N PRO A 194 20.78 -0.25 -6.45
CA PRO A 194 21.22 1.11 -6.19
C PRO A 194 20.24 2.17 -6.73
N ALA A 195 19.63 1.95 -7.89
CA ALA A 195 18.71 2.90 -8.50
C ALA A 195 17.37 2.94 -7.73
N LEU A 196 16.86 1.77 -7.31
CA LEU A 196 15.66 1.67 -6.49
C LEU A 196 15.87 2.33 -5.12
N MET A 197 17.02 2.16 -4.49
CA MET A 197 17.34 2.81 -3.22
C MET A 197 17.52 4.32 -3.36
N ALA A 198 18.14 4.81 -4.43
CA ALA A 198 18.25 6.23 -4.74
C ALA A 198 16.87 6.87 -4.99
N TRP A 199 16.02 6.16 -5.73
CA TRP A 199 14.62 6.57 -5.93
C TRP A 199 13.86 6.59 -4.59
N HIS A 200 13.99 5.56 -3.76
CA HIS A 200 13.33 5.50 -2.44
C HIS A 200 13.75 6.69 -1.55
N ALA A 201 15.05 7.01 -1.51
CA ALA A 201 15.56 8.15 -0.74
C ALA A 201 14.95 9.46 -1.25
N ARG A 202 14.91 9.68 -2.58
CA ARG A 202 14.31 10.88 -3.19
C ARG A 202 12.81 10.99 -2.90
N VAL A 203 12.06 9.90 -3.05
CA VAL A 203 10.60 9.88 -2.80
C VAL A 203 10.29 10.09 -1.33
N SER A 204 11.11 9.57 -0.42
CA SER A 204 10.94 9.76 1.03
C SER A 204 10.97 11.22 1.46
N GLU A 205 11.62 12.11 0.69
CA GLU A 205 11.71 13.54 1.00
C GLU A 205 10.56 14.37 0.38
N LEU A 206 9.73 13.77 -0.47
CA LEU A 206 8.56 14.47 -1.02
C LEU A 206 7.55 14.80 0.10
N PRO A 207 6.97 16.01 0.15
CA PRO A 207 5.99 16.38 1.18
C PRO A 207 4.85 15.39 1.33
N ALA A 208 4.30 14.92 0.21
CA ALA A 208 3.23 13.90 0.19
C ALA A 208 3.60 12.59 0.91
N ILE A 209 4.87 12.29 1.03
CA ILE A 209 5.38 11.09 1.70
C ILE A 209 5.89 11.42 3.10
N LYS A 210 6.74 12.45 3.24
CA LYS A 210 7.41 12.82 4.47
C LYS A 210 6.45 13.37 5.53
N ASP A 211 5.54 14.23 5.11
CA ASP A 211 4.67 14.98 6.01
C ASP A 211 3.27 14.34 6.18
N ARG A 212 3.00 13.20 5.52
CA ARG A 212 1.72 12.51 5.66
C ARG A 212 1.50 12.03 7.10
N THR A 213 0.24 12.00 7.52
CA THR A 213 -0.14 11.41 8.80
C THR A 213 -0.06 9.87 8.78
N GLY A 214 0.02 9.24 9.95
CA GLY A 214 -0.01 7.77 10.08
C GLY A 214 1.17 7.07 9.44
N GLN A 215 2.39 7.61 9.62
CA GLN A 215 3.60 7.09 8.97
C GLN A 215 4.05 5.74 9.50
N ASN A 216 3.84 5.50 10.79
CA ASN A 216 4.36 4.34 11.50
C ASN A 216 3.23 3.46 12.03
N LEU A 217 3.52 2.19 12.23
CA LEU A 217 2.64 1.30 12.99
C LEU A 217 2.42 1.85 14.40
N LEU A 218 1.21 1.69 14.90
CA LEU A 218 0.88 2.09 16.26
C LEU A 218 1.64 1.23 17.28
N PRO A 219 2.09 1.79 18.41
CA PRO A 219 2.82 1.03 19.43
C PRO A 219 2.06 -0.20 19.93
N GLU A 220 0.73 -0.09 20.05
CA GLU A 220 -0.13 -1.22 20.42
C GLU A 220 -0.13 -2.34 19.39
N ASP A 221 0.00 -2.03 18.09
CA ASP A 221 0.08 -3.05 17.04
C ASP A 221 1.44 -3.75 17.07
N LEU A 222 2.53 -3.00 17.25
CA LEU A 222 3.87 -3.56 17.41
C LEU A 222 3.93 -4.53 18.60
N ALA A 223 3.38 -4.16 19.76
CA ALA A 223 3.33 -5.02 20.93
C ALA A 223 2.53 -6.32 20.69
N ARG A 224 1.40 -6.22 19.95
CA ARG A 224 0.50 -7.37 19.69
C ARG A 224 1.03 -8.34 18.65
N ILE A 225 1.88 -7.89 17.73
CA ILE A 225 2.53 -8.76 16.73
C ILE A 225 3.91 -9.26 17.18
N GLY A 226 4.28 -9.02 18.44
CA GLY A 226 5.48 -9.59 19.05
C GLY A 226 6.80 -8.86 18.73
N GLN A 227 6.72 -7.59 18.37
CA GLN A 227 7.87 -6.70 18.23
C GLN A 227 7.81 -5.63 19.32
N SER A 228 8.25 -6.00 20.50
CA SER A 228 8.54 -5.07 21.60
C SER A 228 10.03 -4.70 21.58
#